data_d44d43ac36264728d42bb8341614a87e
#
_entry.id   d44d43ac36264728d42bb8341614a87e
#
_cell.length_a   1.000
_cell.length_b   1.000
_cell.length_c   1.000
_cell.angle_alpha   90.00
_cell.angle_beta   90.00
_cell.angle_gamma   90.00
#
_symmetry.space_group_name_H-M   'P 1'
#
loop_
_entity.id
_entity.type
_entity.pdbx_description
1 polymer ?
#
loop_
_entity_poly.entity_id
_entity_poly.type
_entity_poly.pdbx_seq_one_letter_code
_entity_poly.pdbx_strand_id
1 'polypeptide(L)'
;MAQVIDPHSWGVVEPLIPVGGRYLELGAGTGSIAKRAADKVGAAGLAVATDINTKHIQPHEFLNVVTHDLQTDPISDLDPELWNAIRARCLFAHLGKRDTLVAPLADALKPGGHLVIEDWGATGGGFVLRSPYKRTEVLFQQYQAALMAYLRSAGNDGTWIQRAHKLMVEAGLEVTTFTSAKSWNGRSPGCKLPISMSIQIEEHLVEHGMGRDDIYELRDHLNDPDVVLMGNLTWSFVGRKPVEG
;
A
#
# COMPACT_ATOMS: atom_id res chain seq x y z
N MET A 1 2.23 -2.28 9.68
CA MET A 1 2.48 -1.85 8.27
C MET A 1 3.70 -0.93 8.19
N ALA A 2 3.74 0.23 8.84
CA ALA A 2 4.82 1.22 8.70
C ALA A 2 6.24 0.64 8.83
N GLN A 3 6.55 -0.07 9.91
CA GLN A 3 7.89 -0.65 10.12
C GLN A 3 8.34 -1.67 9.07
N VAL A 4 7.40 -2.26 8.33
CA VAL A 4 7.67 -3.34 7.38
C VAL A 4 7.84 -2.80 5.96
N ILE A 5 6.95 -1.92 5.53
CA ILE A 5 6.85 -1.49 4.13
C ILE A 5 7.43 -0.08 3.92
N ASP A 6 7.36 0.82 4.91
CA ASP A 6 7.80 2.21 4.74
C ASP A 6 9.26 2.38 4.30
N PRO A 7 10.24 1.58 4.77
CA PRO A 7 11.62 1.74 4.30
C PRO A 7 11.77 1.54 2.80
N HIS A 8 11.05 0.55 2.22
CA HIS A 8 11.02 0.34 0.77
C HIS A 8 10.29 1.48 0.06
N SER A 9 9.06 1.75 0.47
CA SER A 9 8.22 2.80 -0.12
C SER A 9 8.87 4.18 -0.08
N TRP A 10 9.56 4.52 1.03
CA TRP A 10 10.27 5.78 1.13
C TRP A 10 11.42 5.84 0.13
N GLY A 11 12.21 4.76 0.00
CA GLY A 11 13.28 4.68 -0.99
C GLY A 11 12.79 4.86 -2.43
N VAL A 12 11.54 4.46 -2.73
CA VAL A 12 10.92 4.67 -4.05
C VAL A 12 10.50 6.12 -4.24
N VAL A 13 9.81 6.72 -3.28
CA VAL A 13 9.16 8.03 -3.47
C VAL A 13 10.07 9.22 -3.14
N GLU A 14 10.99 9.06 -2.19
CA GLU A 14 11.88 10.16 -1.75
C GLU A 14 12.61 10.88 -2.90
N PRO A 15 13.25 10.16 -3.85
CA PRO A 15 13.98 10.82 -4.95
C PRO A 15 13.07 11.65 -5.87
N LEU A 16 11.76 11.38 -5.85
CA LEU A 16 10.77 12.00 -6.73
C LEU A 16 10.14 13.27 -6.15
N ILE A 17 10.43 13.57 -4.86
CA ILE A 17 9.89 14.72 -4.16
C ILE A 17 10.94 15.83 -4.12
N PRO A 18 10.78 16.94 -4.86
CA PRO A 18 11.69 18.07 -4.76
C PRO A 18 11.46 18.86 -3.47
N VAL A 19 12.52 19.47 -2.92
CA VAL A 19 12.41 20.48 -1.85
C VAL A 19 11.60 21.67 -2.38
N GLY A 20 10.66 22.17 -1.59
CA GLY A 20 9.72 23.21 -2.03
C GLY A 20 8.66 22.70 -3.02
N GLY A 21 8.61 21.41 -3.29
CA GLY A 21 7.67 20.80 -4.22
C GLY A 21 6.27 20.55 -3.63
N ARG A 22 5.43 19.90 -4.40
CA ARG A 22 4.04 19.57 -4.03
C ARG A 22 3.87 18.05 -4.04
N TYR A 23 3.48 17.50 -2.91
CA TYR A 23 3.29 16.07 -2.67
C TYR A 23 1.87 15.75 -2.20
N LEU A 24 1.27 14.75 -2.81
CA LEU A 24 -0.05 14.24 -2.44
C LEU A 24 0.03 12.76 -2.08
N GLU A 25 -0.41 12.41 -0.87
CA GLU A 25 -0.60 11.03 -0.44
C GLU A 25 -2.08 10.68 -0.42
N LEU A 26 -2.47 9.67 -1.20
CA LEU A 26 -3.82 9.13 -1.26
C LEU A 26 -3.94 7.90 -0.37
N GLY A 27 -4.96 7.86 0.50
CA GLY A 27 -5.14 6.77 1.47
C GLY A 27 -3.97 6.67 2.44
N ALA A 28 -3.63 7.78 3.08
CA ALA A 28 -2.41 7.93 3.90
C ALA A 28 -2.37 7.04 5.16
N GLY A 29 -3.52 6.50 5.60
CA GLY A 29 -3.62 5.64 6.78
C GLY A 29 -3.14 6.36 8.05
N THR A 30 -1.93 6.05 8.53
CA THR A 30 -1.33 6.74 9.70
C THR A 30 -0.48 7.97 9.32
N GLY A 31 -0.33 8.27 8.04
CA GLY A 31 0.45 9.39 7.53
C GLY A 31 1.96 9.24 7.67
N SER A 32 2.48 8.02 7.85
CA SER A 32 3.91 7.80 8.13
C SER A 32 4.83 8.25 7.00
N ILE A 33 4.45 8.03 5.74
CA ILE A 33 5.19 8.51 4.56
C ILE A 33 4.90 9.99 4.31
N ALA A 34 3.62 10.41 4.43
CA ALA A 34 3.21 11.79 4.22
C ALA A 34 3.97 12.77 5.12
N LYS A 35 4.22 12.42 6.40
CA LYS A 35 5.03 13.24 7.32
C LYS A 35 6.48 13.39 6.84
N ARG A 36 7.12 12.30 6.40
CA ARG A 36 8.48 12.35 5.84
C ARG A 36 8.53 13.19 4.56
N ALA A 37 7.48 13.10 3.74
CA ALA A 37 7.36 13.93 2.55
C ALA A 37 7.18 15.42 2.91
N ALA A 38 6.39 15.71 3.95
CA ALA A 38 6.21 17.06 4.50
C ALA A 38 7.53 17.66 4.99
N ASP A 39 8.34 16.89 5.73
CA ASP A 39 9.70 17.31 6.13
C ASP A 39 10.57 17.62 4.92
N LYS A 40 10.49 16.81 3.86
CA LYS A 40 11.30 16.97 2.66
C LYS A 40 10.90 18.17 1.83
N VAL A 41 9.60 18.43 1.63
CA VAL A 41 9.15 19.62 0.89
C VAL A 41 9.39 20.90 1.70
N GLY A 42 9.29 20.85 3.03
CA GLY A 42 9.50 21.95 3.95
C GLY A 42 8.51 23.10 3.78
N ALA A 43 8.76 24.22 4.44
CA ALA A 43 7.88 25.39 4.50
C ALA A 43 7.61 26.06 3.14
N ALA A 44 8.48 25.87 2.15
CA ALA A 44 8.30 26.42 0.80
C ALA A 44 7.46 25.53 -0.13
N GLY A 45 7.11 24.32 0.31
CA GLY A 45 6.35 23.35 -0.45
C GLY A 45 4.95 23.13 0.10
N LEU A 46 4.27 22.12 -0.46
CA LEU A 46 2.98 21.65 0.02
C LEU A 46 2.97 20.13 0.09
N ALA A 47 2.69 19.57 1.26
CA ALA A 47 2.37 18.16 1.42
C ALA A 47 0.91 18.00 1.89
N VAL A 48 0.16 17.15 1.22
CA VAL A 48 -1.24 16.84 1.55
C VAL A 48 -1.37 15.33 1.75
N ALA A 49 -1.96 14.92 2.87
CA ALA A 49 -2.35 13.55 3.14
C ALA A 49 -3.87 13.43 3.12
N THR A 50 -4.39 12.51 2.33
CA THR A 50 -5.82 12.25 2.26
C THR A 50 -6.16 10.84 2.73
N ASP A 51 -7.29 10.70 3.37
CA ASP A 51 -7.89 9.41 3.75
C ASP A 51 -9.39 9.62 3.99
N ILE A 52 -10.19 8.57 3.87
CA ILE A 52 -11.61 8.59 4.28
C ILE A 52 -11.75 8.68 5.80
N ASN A 53 -10.71 8.30 6.55
CA ASN A 53 -10.63 8.37 8.00
C ASN A 53 -9.28 8.93 8.48
N THR A 54 -9.20 10.22 8.61
CA THR A 54 -7.97 10.95 8.98
C THR A 54 -7.61 10.93 10.47
N LYS A 55 -8.43 10.30 11.34
CA LYS A 55 -8.25 10.29 12.80
C LYS A 55 -6.91 9.68 13.26
N HIS A 56 -6.29 8.86 12.43
CA HIS A 56 -5.03 8.20 12.73
C HIS A 56 -3.79 8.98 12.26
N ILE A 57 -3.99 10.06 11.51
CA ILE A 57 -2.91 10.93 11.03
C ILE A 57 -2.63 11.97 12.13
N GLN A 58 -1.49 11.85 12.77
CA GLN A 58 -1.09 12.83 13.78
C GLN A 58 -0.71 14.16 13.13
N PRO A 59 -1.01 15.31 13.74
CA PRO A 59 -0.60 16.61 13.23
C PRO A 59 0.91 16.69 12.95
N HIS A 60 1.26 17.49 11.94
CA HIS A 60 2.64 17.75 11.54
C HIS A 60 2.71 19.16 10.94
N GLU A 61 3.81 19.90 11.20
CA GLU A 61 3.94 21.33 10.87
C GLU A 61 3.73 21.65 9.38
N PHE A 62 4.25 20.78 8.49
CA PHE A 62 4.21 21.01 7.04
C PHE A 62 3.27 20.06 6.31
N LEU A 63 2.33 19.41 7.03
CA LEU A 63 1.40 18.45 6.45
C LEU A 63 -0.04 18.91 6.59
N ASN A 64 -0.70 19.15 5.47
CA ASN A 64 -2.15 19.33 5.43
C ASN A 64 -2.83 17.96 5.40
N VAL A 65 -3.82 17.78 6.26
CA VAL A 65 -4.60 16.54 6.36
C VAL A 65 -6.02 16.82 5.93
N VAL A 66 -6.50 16.10 4.92
CA VAL A 66 -7.82 16.31 4.31
C VAL A 66 -8.60 15.00 4.29
N THR A 67 -9.82 15.01 4.83
CA THR A 67 -10.74 13.88 4.62
C THR A 67 -11.26 13.94 3.18
N HIS A 68 -11.01 12.89 2.41
CA HIS A 68 -11.29 12.84 0.98
C HIS A 68 -11.58 11.40 0.54
N ASP A 69 -12.70 11.18 -0.11
CA ASP A 69 -13.02 9.90 -0.74
C ASP A 69 -12.68 9.95 -2.23
N LEU A 70 -11.57 9.33 -2.58
CA LEU A 70 -11.08 9.28 -3.96
C LEU A 70 -12.10 8.72 -4.96
N GLN A 71 -13.13 7.99 -4.53
CA GLN A 71 -14.17 7.44 -5.40
C GLN A 71 -15.28 8.45 -5.76
N THR A 72 -15.46 9.47 -4.94
CA THR A 72 -16.56 10.46 -5.09
C THR A 72 -16.08 11.88 -5.28
N ASP A 73 -14.95 12.22 -4.65
CA ASP A 73 -14.47 13.60 -4.59
C ASP A 73 -13.40 13.83 -5.69
N PRO A 74 -13.50 14.94 -6.46
CA PRO A 74 -12.52 15.24 -7.49
C PRO A 74 -11.14 15.57 -6.89
N ILE A 75 -10.08 15.15 -7.55
CA ILE A 75 -8.70 15.50 -7.15
C ILE A 75 -8.44 17.01 -7.17
N SER A 76 -9.13 17.73 -8.05
CA SER A 76 -9.07 19.21 -8.14
C SER A 76 -9.51 19.92 -6.87
N ASP A 77 -10.31 19.28 -6.01
CA ASP A 77 -10.76 19.86 -4.75
C ASP A 77 -9.67 19.94 -3.70
N LEU A 78 -8.61 19.13 -3.86
CA LEU A 78 -7.47 19.12 -2.95
C LEU A 78 -6.56 20.32 -3.14
N ASP A 79 -6.33 20.70 -4.38
CA ASP A 79 -5.58 21.91 -4.76
C ASP A 79 -5.71 22.15 -6.27
N PRO A 80 -5.88 23.40 -6.73
CA PRO A 80 -5.98 23.73 -8.14
C PRO A 80 -4.66 23.63 -8.91
N GLU A 81 -3.53 23.61 -8.18
CA GLU A 81 -2.21 23.47 -8.79
C GLU A 81 -1.78 22.02 -8.94
N LEU A 82 -0.99 21.74 -9.97
CA LEU A 82 -0.50 20.39 -10.26
C LEU A 82 0.58 19.91 -9.26
N TRP A 83 0.72 18.59 -9.14
CA TRP A 83 1.59 17.92 -8.18
C TRP A 83 2.92 17.48 -8.79
N ASN A 84 4.00 17.56 -8.01
CA ASN A 84 5.29 16.97 -8.37
C ASN A 84 5.30 15.46 -8.15
N ALA A 85 4.66 14.99 -7.09
CA ALA A 85 4.49 13.57 -6.85
C ALA A 85 3.12 13.28 -6.20
N ILE A 86 2.44 12.27 -6.72
CA ILE A 86 1.21 11.70 -6.15
C ILE A 86 1.52 10.25 -5.81
N ARG A 87 1.12 9.81 -4.62
CA ARG A 87 1.35 8.45 -4.18
C ARG A 87 0.11 7.81 -3.59
N ALA A 88 -0.07 6.51 -3.87
CA ALA A 88 -1.04 5.64 -3.24
C ALA A 88 -0.38 4.31 -2.87
N ARG A 89 -0.70 3.76 -1.68
CA ARG A 89 -0.20 2.45 -1.25
C ARG A 89 -1.27 1.62 -0.58
N CYS A 90 -1.41 0.35 -1.03
CA CYS A 90 -2.42 -0.59 -0.53
C CYS A 90 -3.82 0.03 -0.54
N LEU A 91 -4.14 0.78 -1.59
CA LEU A 91 -5.38 1.53 -1.74
C LEU A 91 -6.18 1.05 -2.94
N PHE A 92 -5.56 0.98 -4.12
CA PHE A 92 -6.29 0.76 -5.37
C PHE A 92 -7.03 -0.57 -5.40
N ALA A 93 -6.45 -1.62 -4.85
CA ALA A 93 -7.14 -2.92 -4.75
C ALA A 93 -8.50 -2.83 -4.02
N HIS A 94 -8.72 -1.82 -3.17
CA HIS A 94 -9.96 -1.61 -2.41
C HIS A 94 -10.97 -0.70 -3.10
N LEU A 95 -10.59 0.03 -4.16
CA LEU A 95 -11.46 1.02 -4.80
C LEU A 95 -12.33 0.38 -5.89
N GLY A 96 -13.64 0.68 -5.90
CA GLY A 96 -14.55 0.21 -6.96
C GLY A 96 -14.22 0.80 -8.33
N LYS A 97 -13.84 2.10 -8.37
CA LYS A 97 -13.54 2.85 -9.61
C LYS A 97 -12.05 2.87 -9.98
N ARG A 98 -11.23 1.97 -9.43
CA ARG A 98 -9.76 1.97 -9.54
C ARG A 98 -9.20 2.21 -10.93
N ASP A 99 -9.78 1.57 -11.94
CA ASP A 99 -9.28 1.64 -13.31
C ASP A 99 -9.49 3.04 -13.92
N THR A 100 -10.56 3.74 -13.56
CA THR A 100 -10.89 5.09 -14.07
C THR A 100 -10.20 6.22 -13.32
N LEU A 101 -9.57 5.94 -12.18
CA LEU A 101 -8.88 6.94 -11.36
C LEU A 101 -7.47 7.26 -11.86
N VAL A 102 -6.86 6.37 -12.65
CA VAL A 102 -5.46 6.53 -13.08
C VAL A 102 -5.28 7.76 -13.98
N ALA A 103 -6.16 7.96 -14.96
CA ALA A 103 -6.06 9.09 -15.90
C ALA A 103 -6.20 10.45 -15.19
N PRO A 104 -7.22 10.72 -14.35
CA PRO A 104 -7.31 11.97 -13.60
C PRO A 104 -6.09 12.24 -12.69
N LEU A 105 -5.48 11.20 -12.13
CA LEU A 105 -4.26 11.36 -11.33
C LEU A 105 -3.04 11.71 -12.19
N ALA A 106 -2.94 11.15 -13.38
CA ALA A 106 -1.90 11.51 -14.34
C ALA A 106 -2.07 12.97 -14.84
N ASP A 107 -3.32 13.40 -15.07
CA ASP A 107 -3.63 14.78 -15.45
C ASP A 107 -3.24 15.78 -14.36
N ALA A 108 -3.41 15.43 -13.09
CA ALA A 108 -3.04 16.26 -11.94
C ALA A 108 -1.53 16.39 -11.71
N LEU A 109 -0.69 15.70 -12.47
CA LEU A 109 0.78 15.84 -12.39
C LEU A 109 1.30 17.02 -13.19
N LYS A 110 2.31 17.70 -12.67
CA LYS A 110 3.18 18.61 -13.44
C LYS A 110 3.91 17.83 -14.54
N PRO A 111 4.29 18.48 -15.67
CA PRO A 111 5.29 17.92 -16.57
C PRO A 111 6.54 17.51 -15.78
N GLY A 112 7.03 16.29 -15.97
CA GLY A 112 8.10 15.68 -15.19
C GLY A 112 7.70 15.16 -13.81
N GLY A 113 6.45 15.34 -13.39
CA GLY A 113 5.91 14.81 -12.11
C GLY A 113 5.66 13.30 -12.15
N HIS A 114 5.44 12.70 -10.99
CA HIS A 114 5.37 11.26 -10.85
C HIS A 114 4.10 10.79 -10.13
N LEU A 115 3.48 9.72 -10.65
CA LEU A 115 2.46 8.92 -9.97
C LEU A 115 3.11 7.62 -9.49
N VAL A 116 3.08 7.38 -8.18
CA VAL A 116 3.59 6.15 -7.56
C VAL A 116 2.44 5.37 -6.99
N ILE A 117 2.23 4.15 -7.47
CA ILE A 117 1.23 3.23 -6.94
C ILE A 117 1.97 1.98 -6.44
N GLU A 118 1.73 1.64 -5.18
CA GLU A 118 2.29 0.45 -4.56
C GLU A 118 1.15 -0.40 -3.99
N ASP A 119 1.13 -1.69 -4.36
CA ASP A 119 0.09 -2.60 -3.87
C ASP A 119 0.59 -4.03 -3.74
N TRP A 120 -0.15 -4.83 -2.98
CA TRP A 120 -0.01 -6.27 -2.92
C TRP A 120 -1.02 -6.91 -3.86
N GLY A 121 -0.55 -7.85 -4.68
CA GLY A 121 -1.43 -8.59 -5.56
C GLY A 121 -1.90 -9.92 -4.98
N ALA A 122 -2.92 -10.49 -5.60
CA ALA A 122 -3.37 -11.86 -5.33
C ALA A 122 -2.31 -12.91 -5.72
N THR A 123 -1.34 -12.53 -6.57
CA THR A 123 -0.20 -13.36 -6.94
C THR A 123 1.05 -12.89 -6.20
N GLY A 124 1.89 -13.82 -5.75
CA GLY A 124 3.10 -13.50 -4.99
C GLY A 124 2.83 -13.25 -3.50
N GLY A 125 1.83 -13.91 -2.94
CA GLY A 125 1.64 -13.99 -1.48
C GLY A 125 2.88 -14.55 -0.78
N GLY A 126 3.05 -14.22 0.49
CA GLY A 126 4.15 -14.73 1.29
C GLY A 126 4.10 -16.26 1.45
N PHE A 127 5.21 -16.85 1.82
CA PHE A 127 5.32 -18.28 2.09
C PHE A 127 6.34 -18.57 3.20
N VAL A 128 6.26 -19.78 3.76
CA VAL A 128 7.16 -20.20 4.83
C VAL A 128 8.51 -20.59 4.23
N LEU A 129 9.57 -19.92 4.69
CA LEU A 129 10.96 -20.26 4.33
C LEU A 129 11.55 -21.29 5.27
N ARG A 130 11.22 -21.21 6.56
CA ARG A 130 11.69 -22.09 7.61
C ARG A 130 10.67 -22.16 8.74
N SER A 131 10.48 -23.35 9.30
CA SER A 131 9.75 -23.54 10.53
C SER A 131 10.20 -24.82 11.24
N PRO A 132 10.25 -24.85 12.58
CA PRO A 132 10.42 -26.09 13.34
C PRO A 132 9.13 -26.94 13.37
N TYR A 133 7.99 -26.39 12.97
CA TYR A 133 6.69 -27.04 13.02
C TYR A 133 6.25 -27.53 11.64
N LYS A 134 5.82 -28.77 11.53
CA LYS A 134 5.40 -29.40 10.26
C LYS A 134 4.15 -28.76 9.64
N ARG A 135 3.30 -28.15 10.46
CA ARG A 135 1.99 -27.62 10.01
C ARG A 135 2.05 -26.15 9.55
N THR A 136 3.12 -25.41 9.87
CA THR A 136 3.16 -23.94 9.61
C THR A 136 2.87 -23.58 8.16
N GLU A 137 3.41 -24.33 7.20
CA GLU A 137 3.20 -24.03 5.78
C GLU A 137 1.73 -24.21 5.39
N VAL A 138 1.10 -25.30 5.80
CA VAL A 138 -0.32 -25.57 5.52
C VAL A 138 -1.21 -24.52 6.19
N LEU A 139 -0.96 -24.23 7.45
CA LEU A 139 -1.71 -23.21 8.20
C LEU A 139 -1.59 -21.82 7.56
N PHE A 140 -0.38 -21.45 7.13
CA PHE A 140 -0.17 -20.16 6.48
C PHE A 140 -0.85 -20.07 5.11
N GLN A 141 -0.84 -21.16 4.33
CA GLN A 141 -1.58 -21.25 3.06
C GLN A 141 -3.09 -21.15 3.28
N GLN A 142 -3.66 -21.85 4.29
CA GLN A 142 -5.07 -21.75 4.66
C GLN A 142 -5.44 -20.31 5.06
N TYR A 143 -4.61 -19.66 5.90
CA TYR A 143 -4.79 -18.27 6.27
C TYR A 143 -4.83 -17.35 5.04
N GLN A 144 -3.86 -17.48 4.12
CA GLN A 144 -3.84 -16.67 2.92
C GLN A 144 -5.07 -16.91 2.03
N ALA A 145 -5.50 -18.16 1.88
CA ALA A 145 -6.69 -18.50 1.10
C ALA A 145 -7.96 -17.88 1.70
N ALA A 146 -8.16 -18.01 3.02
CA ALA A 146 -9.29 -17.42 3.73
C ALA A 146 -9.27 -15.89 3.68
N LEU A 147 -8.10 -15.26 3.89
CA LEU A 147 -7.92 -13.80 3.77
C LEU A 147 -8.26 -13.30 2.36
N MET A 148 -7.78 -13.97 1.31
CA MET A 148 -8.08 -13.57 -0.06
C MET A 148 -9.55 -13.77 -0.41
N ALA A 149 -10.20 -14.80 0.11
CA ALA A 149 -11.64 -15.03 -0.05
C ALA A 149 -12.44 -13.89 0.63
N TYR A 150 -12.10 -13.56 1.87
CA TYR A 150 -12.71 -12.44 2.59
C TYR A 150 -12.51 -11.10 1.85
N LEU A 151 -11.29 -10.77 1.44
CA LEU A 151 -11.02 -9.52 0.73
C LEU A 151 -11.81 -9.41 -0.57
N ARG A 152 -11.93 -10.51 -1.33
CA ARG A 152 -12.76 -10.53 -2.54
C ARG A 152 -14.25 -10.32 -2.23
N SER A 153 -14.78 -10.93 -1.17
CA SER A 153 -16.18 -10.72 -0.76
C SER A 153 -16.44 -9.28 -0.32
N ALA A 154 -15.42 -8.59 0.19
CA ALA A 154 -15.46 -7.16 0.54
C ALA A 154 -15.16 -6.21 -0.66
N GLY A 155 -15.11 -6.73 -1.91
CA GLY A 155 -14.91 -5.91 -3.11
C GLY A 155 -13.45 -5.61 -3.47
N ASN A 156 -12.48 -6.20 -2.74
CA ASN A 156 -11.07 -6.06 -3.09
C ASN A 156 -10.76 -6.81 -4.41
N ASP A 157 -10.04 -6.15 -5.31
CA ASP A 157 -9.53 -6.73 -6.54
C ASP A 157 -8.00 -6.86 -6.49
N GLY A 158 -7.51 -7.96 -5.91
CA GLY A 158 -6.08 -8.25 -5.87
C GLY A 158 -5.44 -8.52 -7.24
N THR A 159 -6.25 -8.60 -8.32
CA THR A 159 -5.73 -8.77 -9.70
C THR A 159 -5.48 -7.43 -10.39
N TRP A 160 -5.89 -6.31 -9.80
CA TRP A 160 -5.77 -5.00 -10.39
C TRP A 160 -4.31 -4.64 -10.74
N ILE A 161 -3.33 -5.13 -10.00
CA ILE A 161 -1.90 -4.94 -10.29
C ILE A 161 -1.49 -5.40 -11.69
N GLN A 162 -2.23 -6.36 -12.28
CA GLN A 162 -1.96 -6.86 -13.65
C GLN A 162 -2.34 -5.84 -14.72
N ARG A 163 -3.19 -4.85 -14.37
CA ARG A 163 -3.66 -3.79 -15.28
C ARG A 163 -3.00 -2.45 -15.01
N ALA A 164 -2.45 -2.25 -13.81
CA ALA A 164 -1.91 -0.96 -13.35
C ALA A 164 -0.90 -0.36 -14.33
N HIS A 165 0.10 -1.13 -14.77
CA HIS A 165 1.10 -0.68 -15.74
C HIS A 165 0.45 -0.18 -17.04
N LYS A 166 -0.44 -0.99 -17.62
CA LYS A 166 -1.14 -0.65 -18.87
C LYS A 166 -1.95 0.64 -18.71
N LEU A 167 -2.74 0.75 -17.65
CA LEU A 167 -3.58 1.92 -17.39
C LEU A 167 -2.75 3.20 -17.23
N MET A 168 -1.59 3.13 -16.58
CA MET A 168 -0.68 4.26 -16.44
C MET A 168 -0.05 4.67 -17.79
N VAL A 169 0.32 3.70 -18.63
CA VAL A 169 0.80 3.99 -20.01
C VAL A 169 -0.31 4.60 -20.86
N GLU A 170 -1.53 4.07 -20.79
CA GLU A 170 -2.69 4.62 -21.49
C GLU A 170 -3.07 6.03 -21.02
N ALA A 171 -2.73 6.38 -19.77
CA ALA A 171 -2.84 7.73 -19.24
C ALA A 171 -1.66 8.65 -19.63
N GLY A 172 -0.79 8.24 -20.54
CA GLY A 172 0.30 9.04 -21.07
C GLY A 172 1.57 9.09 -20.20
N LEU A 173 1.73 8.20 -19.23
CA LEU A 173 2.90 8.15 -18.37
C LEU A 173 3.99 7.21 -18.92
N GLU A 174 5.25 7.59 -18.71
CA GLU A 174 6.41 6.70 -18.86
C GLU A 174 6.53 5.85 -17.60
N VAL A 175 6.32 4.52 -17.72
CA VAL A 175 6.13 3.66 -16.54
C VAL A 175 7.30 2.71 -16.34
N THR A 176 7.83 2.69 -15.12
CA THR A 176 8.74 1.65 -14.61
C THR A 176 8.00 0.81 -13.58
N THR A 177 8.07 -0.52 -13.70
CA THR A 177 7.46 -1.46 -12.75
C THR A 177 8.53 -2.36 -12.17
N PHE A 178 8.52 -2.52 -10.85
CA PHE A 178 9.41 -3.45 -10.15
C PHE A 178 8.71 -4.04 -8.93
N THR A 179 9.32 -5.07 -8.35
CA THR A 179 8.78 -5.78 -7.19
C THR A 179 9.82 -5.90 -6.09
N SER A 180 9.35 -5.99 -4.85
CA SER A 180 10.19 -6.16 -3.67
C SER A 180 9.52 -7.08 -2.66
N ALA A 181 10.29 -7.97 -2.05
CA ALA A 181 9.89 -8.76 -0.90
C ALA A 181 11.06 -8.92 0.07
N LYS A 182 10.75 -9.16 1.34
CA LYS A 182 11.76 -9.40 2.40
C LYS A 182 11.36 -10.60 3.23
N SER A 183 12.35 -11.32 3.75
CA SER A 183 12.12 -12.34 4.78
C SER A 183 11.83 -11.68 6.13
N TRP A 184 10.92 -12.31 6.89
CA TRP A 184 10.51 -11.88 8.22
C TRP A 184 10.71 -13.03 9.21
N ASN A 185 11.52 -12.81 10.23
CA ASN A 185 11.65 -13.76 11.33
C ASN A 185 10.46 -13.65 12.27
N GLY A 186 10.11 -14.71 12.96
CA GLY A 186 9.10 -14.71 14.00
C GLY A 186 9.36 -13.61 15.05
N ARG A 187 8.30 -13.11 15.68
CA ARG A 187 8.30 -11.91 16.55
C ARG A 187 8.68 -10.59 15.87
N SER A 188 9.18 -10.62 14.64
CA SER A 188 9.47 -9.37 13.91
C SER A 188 8.19 -8.62 13.54
N PRO A 189 8.27 -7.32 13.24
CA PRO A 189 7.11 -6.56 12.74
C PRO A 189 6.44 -7.21 11.53
N GLY A 190 7.19 -7.89 10.65
CA GLY A 190 6.65 -8.58 9.47
C GLY A 190 5.73 -9.75 9.84
N CYS A 191 6.17 -10.63 10.73
CA CYS A 191 5.34 -11.74 11.22
C CYS A 191 4.18 -11.28 12.09
N LYS A 192 4.26 -10.10 12.71
CA LYS A 192 3.12 -9.50 13.44
C LYS A 192 1.99 -9.02 12.52
N LEU A 193 2.23 -8.80 11.21
CA LEU A 193 1.18 -8.40 10.29
C LEU A 193 0.10 -9.48 10.14
N PRO A 194 0.41 -10.74 9.75
CA PRO A 194 -0.60 -11.78 9.66
C PRO A 194 -1.22 -12.11 11.03
N ILE A 195 -0.47 -12.02 12.14
CA ILE A 195 -1.02 -12.18 13.48
C ILE A 195 -2.07 -11.10 13.76
N SER A 196 -1.72 -9.81 13.58
CA SER A 196 -2.65 -8.71 13.85
C SER A 196 -3.87 -8.75 12.93
N MET A 197 -3.67 -9.06 11.65
CA MET A 197 -4.76 -9.22 10.71
C MET A 197 -5.69 -10.35 11.11
N SER A 198 -5.15 -11.52 11.46
CA SER A 198 -5.96 -12.67 11.88
C SER A 198 -6.76 -12.38 13.16
N ILE A 199 -6.29 -11.52 14.07
CA ILE A 199 -7.04 -11.08 15.25
C ILE A 199 -8.20 -10.18 14.83
N GLN A 200 -7.97 -9.23 13.93
CA GLN A 200 -8.98 -8.24 13.52
C GLN A 200 -10.12 -8.86 12.71
N ILE A 201 -9.84 -9.88 11.91
CA ILE A 201 -10.80 -10.51 11.01
C ILE A 201 -11.03 -12.00 11.32
N GLU A 202 -10.85 -12.40 12.57
CA GLU A 202 -10.93 -13.83 12.98
C GLU A 202 -12.22 -14.49 12.51
N GLU A 203 -13.38 -13.87 12.76
CA GLU A 203 -14.68 -14.41 12.35
C GLU A 203 -14.76 -14.57 10.82
N HIS A 204 -14.25 -13.61 10.07
CA HIS A 204 -14.24 -13.70 8.61
C HIS A 204 -13.30 -14.81 8.10
N LEU A 205 -12.18 -15.07 8.77
CA LEU A 205 -11.31 -16.19 8.41
C LEU A 205 -12.03 -17.53 8.63
N VAL A 206 -12.80 -17.64 9.72
CA VAL A 206 -13.61 -18.84 10.01
C VAL A 206 -14.74 -18.99 8.99
N GLU A 207 -15.46 -17.92 8.66
CA GLU A 207 -16.50 -17.91 7.62
C GLU A 207 -15.96 -18.34 6.25
N HIS A 208 -14.68 -18.07 5.99
CA HIS A 208 -14.00 -18.41 4.73
C HIS A 208 -13.15 -19.70 4.82
N GLY A 209 -13.41 -20.54 5.82
CA GLY A 209 -12.97 -21.94 5.84
C GLY A 209 -11.71 -22.24 6.65
N MET A 210 -11.15 -21.28 7.42
CA MET A 210 -10.06 -21.57 8.33
C MET A 210 -10.58 -21.96 9.73
N GLY A 211 -10.11 -23.08 10.27
CA GLY A 211 -10.48 -23.50 11.62
C GLY A 211 -9.97 -22.53 12.69
N ARG A 212 -10.77 -22.28 13.74
CA ARG A 212 -10.37 -21.36 14.83
C ARG A 212 -9.09 -21.83 15.55
N ASP A 213 -8.98 -23.13 15.81
CA ASP A 213 -7.79 -23.72 16.43
C ASP A 213 -6.56 -23.58 15.51
N ASP A 214 -6.76 -23.70 14.19
CA ASP A 214 -5.71 -23.50 13.19
C ASP A 214 -5.22 -22.05 13.15
N ILE A 215 -6.11 -21.08 13.38
CA ILE A 215 -5.75 -19.65 13.50
C ILE A 215 -4.86 -19.45 14.73
N TYR A 216 -5.23 -20.04 15.87
CA TYR A 216 -4.45 -19.90 17.11
C TYR A 216 -3.09 -20.59 16.97
N GLU A 217 -3.05 -21.80 16.45
CA GLU A 217 -1.78 -22.51 16.20
C GLU A 217 -0.87 -21.72 15.26
N LEU A 218 -1.41 -21.11 14.19
CA LEU A 218 -0.63 -20.27 13.30
C LEU A 218 -0.04 -19.05 14.02
N ARG A 219 -0.84 -18.38 14.87
CA ARG A 219 -0.35 -17.23 15.67
C ARG A 219 0.81 -17.62 16.58
N ASP A 220 0.72 -18.80 17.21
CA ASP A 220 1.78 -19.31 18.07
C ASP A 220 3.05 -19.60 17.27
N HIS A 221 2.91 -20.26 16.11
CA HIS A 221 4.04 -20.51 15.22
C HIS A 221 4.71 -19.22 14.75
N LEU A 222 3.94 -18.20 14.35
CA LEU A 222 4.48 -16.92 13.90
C LEU A 222 5.11 -16.07 15.00
N ASN A 223 4.88 -16.42 16.27
CA ASN A 223 5.59 -15.85 17.43
C ASN A 223 6.90 -16.57 17.76
N ASP A 224 7.19 -17.71 17.13
CA ASP A 224 8.46 -18.42 17.34
C ASP A 224 9.59 -17.77 16.49
N PRO A 225 10.72 -17.36 17.11
CA PRO A 225 11.83 -16.72 16.41
C PRO A 225 12.47 -17.59 15.33
N ASP A 226 12.30 -18.92 15.40
CA ASP A 226 12.83 -19.88 14.43
C ASP A 226 11.95 -20.03 13.18
N VAL A 227 10.75 -19.44 13.18
CA VAL A 227 9.89 -19.36 12.00
C VAL A 227 10.33 -18.18 11.13
N VAL A 228 10.51 -18.43 9.84
CA VAL A 228 10.87 -17.40 8.86
C VAL A 228 9.87 -17.44 7.71
N LEU A 229 9.26 -16.30 7.44
CA LEU A 229 8.38 -16.09 6.28
C LEU A 229 9.11 -15.30 5.20
N MET A 230 8.83 -15.58 3.93
CA MET A 230 8.94 -14.57 2.88
C MET A 230 7.65 -13.72 2.92
N GLY A 231 7.81 -12.41 3.01
CA GLY A 231 6.69 -11.47 2.98
C GLY A 231 6.03 -11.38 1.61
N ASN A 232 4.86 -10.73 1.57
CA ASN A 232 4.14 -10.50 0.34
C ASN A 232 4.98 -9.68 -0.65
N LEU A 233 4.84 -10.01 -1.92
CA LEU A 233 5.45 -9.27 -3.01
C LEU A 233 4.76 -7.91 -3.15
N THR A 234 5.52 -6.84 -2.89
CA THR A 234 5.07 -5.48 -3.12
C THR A 234 5.37 -5.10 -4.57
N TRP A 235 4.35 -4.75 -5.31
CA TRP A 235 4.45 -4.19 -6.66
C TRP A 235 4.53 -2.67 -6.56
N SER A 236 5.51 -2.07 -7.22
CA SER A 236 5.69 -0.62 -7.31
C SER A 236 5.63 -0.21 -8.78
N PHE A 237 4.68 0.65 -9.10
CA PHE A 237 4.48 1.26 -10.40
C PHE A 237 4.85 2.74 -10.27
N VAL A 238 5.86 3.17 -11.00
CA VAL A 238 6.33 4.57 -11.03
C VAL A 238 6.11 5.11 -12.43
N GLY A 239 5.11 5.98 -12.59
CA GLY A 239 4.80 6.65 -13.85
C GLY A 239 5.27 8.08 -13.83
N ARG A 240 6.06 8.50 -14.81
CA ARG A 240 6.52 9.88 -15.00
C ARG A 240 5.72 10.55 -16.10
N LYS A 241 5.19 11.74 -15.85
CA LYS A 241 4.57 12.56 -16.89
C LYS A 241 5.66 13.13 -17.81
N PRO A 242 5.59 12.92 -19.12
CA PRO A 242 6.58 13.50 -20.05
C PRO A 242 6.69 15.02 -19.90
N VAL A 243 7.86 15.55 -20.15
CA VAL A 243 8.06 17.00 -20.34
C VAL A 243 7.86 17.26 -21.83
N GLU A 244 6.85 18.05 -22.16
CA GLU A 244 6.68 18.48 -23.54
C GLU A 244 7.94 19.24 -23.99
N GLY A 245 8.56 18.82 -25.09
CA GLY A 245 9.78 19.38 -25.64
C GLY A 245 9.52 20.70 -26.38
#